data_01901209e9edbdae13362978ed1405c5
#
_entry.id   01901209e9edbdae13362978ed1405c5
#
_cell.length_a   1.000
_cell.length_b   1.000
_cell.length_c   1.000
_cell.angle_alpha   90.00
_cell.angle_beta   90.00
_cell.angle_gamma   90.00
#
_symmetry.space_group_name_H-M   'P 1'
#
loop_
_entity.id
_entity.type
_entity.pdbx_description
1 polymer ?
#
loop_
_entity_poly.entity_id
_entity_poly.type
_entity_poly.pdbx_seq_one_letter_code
_entity_poly.pdbx_strand_id
1 'polypeptide(L)'
;MASLLSSLYTGVSGLSANSEAMGIIGDNISNVNTVGFKSSKAVFSDLFSTVLANGSTTRQLGRGSQLSGTLKEFSQGAFEASSNSLDMALDGSGFFVVNNGQGNQYTRAGQFRLNDNGLVQTVTGQTLQGQRVTNGTVSSTVESIDLAGVQSSPEATTSFTLGANLDASSSATTTFNSPVSIYNSVGTQVTAS
;
A
#
# COMPACT_ATOMS: atom_id res chain seq x y z
N MET A 1 -53.46 5.47 21.92
CA MET A 1 -52.19 5.10 22.58
C MET A 1 -51.18 4.43 21.64
N ALA A 2 -51.60 3.57 20.71
CA ALA A 2 -50.66 2.94 19.73
C ALA A 2 -49.88 3.93 18.88
N SER A 3 -50.50 5.06 18.48
CA SER A 3 -49.84 6.10 17.62
C SER A 3 -48.69 6.82 18.34
N LEU A 4 -48.80 7.07 19.66
CA LEU A 4 -47.75 7.78 20.41
C LEU A 4 -46.54 6.88 20.65
N LEU A 5 -46.75 5.62 20.94
CA LEU A 5 -45.66 4.62 21.05
C LEU A 5 -44.94 4.42 19.73
N SER A 6 -45.69 4.35 18.61
CA SER A 6 -45.11 4.25 17.27
C SER A 6 -44.21 5.44 16.95
N SER A 7 -44.63 6.65 17.29
CA SER A 7 -43.80 7.88 17.07
C SER A 7 -42.52 7.86 17.92
N LEU A 8 -42.61 7.37 19.17
CA LEU A 8 -41.46 7.21 20.04
C LEU A 8 -40.45 6.21 19.45
N TYR A 9 -40.93 5.03 19.03
CA TYR A 9 -40.08 4.03 18.39
C TYR A 9 -39.40 4.57 17.09
N THR A 10 -40.13 5.34 16.29
CA THR A 10 -39.61 5.99 15.10
C THR A 10 -38.48 6.96 15.48
N GLY A 11 -38.67 7.76 16.52
CA GLY A 11 -37.62 8.66 17.02
C GLY A 11 -36.39 7.92 17.55
N VAL A 12 -36.61 6.85 18.30
CA VAL A 12 -35.54 6.01 18.88
C VAL A 12 -34.74 5.32 17.74
N SER A 13 -35.43 4.79 16.72
CA SER A 13 -34.76 4.16 15.58
C SER A 13 -33.85 5.14 14.82
N GLY A 14 -34.33 6.36 14.58
CA GLY A 14 -33.55 7.42 13.95
C GLY A 14 -32.33 7.83 14.81
N LEU A 15 -32.50 7.91 16.13
CA LEU A 15 -31.41 8.22 17.05
C LEU A 15 -30.35 7.09 17.07
N SER A 16 -30.78 5.83 17.11
CA SER A 16 -29.89 4.67 17.06
C SER A 16 -29.10 4.64 15.75
N ALA A 17 -29.78 4.80 14.61
CA ALA A 17 -29.15 4.81 13.29
C ALA A 17 -28.11 5.95 13.17
N ASN A 18 -28.42 7.14 13.68
CA ASN A 18 -27.46 8.25 13.70
C ASN A 18 -26.28 8.00 14.65
N SER A 19 -26.51 7.34 15.78
CA SER A 19 -25.43 6.96 16.71
C SER A 19 -24.45 5.98 16.05
N GLU A 20 -24.94 5.00 15.32
CA GLU A 20 -24.10 4.06 14.55
C GLU A 20 -23.32 4.78 13.44
N ALA A 21 -23.95 5.74 12.73
CA ALA A 21 -23.27 6.56 11.73
C ALA A 21 -22.15 7.42 12.35
N MET A 22 -22.38 7.96 13.55
CA MET A 22 -21.32 8.69 14.30
C MET A 22 -20.16 7.77 14.66
N GLY A 23 -20.41 6.50 14.98
CA GLY A 23 -19.37 5.50 15.18
C GLY A 23 -18.50 5.31 13.94
N ILE A 24 -19.12 5.22 12.76
CA ILE A 24 -18.40 5.10 11.48
C ILE A 24 -17.55 6.36 11.18
N ILE A 25 -18.10 7.54 11.46
CA ILE A 25 -17.35 8.80 11.32
C ILE A 25 -16.18 8.85 12.30
N GLY A 26 -16.39 8.41 13.54
CA GLY A 26 -15.35 8.31 14.56
C GLY A 26 -14.21 7.37 14.14
N ASP A 27 -14.54 6.22 13.55
CA ASP A 27 -13.55 5.29 13.00
C ASP A 27 -12.76 5.93 11.84
N ASN A 28 -13.43 6.61 10.93
CA ASN A 28 -12.77 7.33 9.84
C ASN A 28 -11.80 8.41 10.35
N ILE A 29 -12.18 9.16 11.37
CA ILE A 29 -11.34 10.20 11.99
C ILE A 29 -10.16 9.57 12.72
N SER A 30 -10.38 8.50 13.47
CA SER A 30 -9.33 7.80 14.21
C SER A 30 -8.26 7.23 13.29
N ASN A 31 -8.64 6.85 12.07
CA ASN A 31 -7.76 6.25 11.08
C ASN A 31 -7.28 7.23 9.99
N VAL A 32 -7.45 8.55 10.18
CA VAL A 32 -7.06 9.54 9.17
C VAL A 32 -5.57 9.48 8.81
N ASN A 33 -4.71 9.12 9.77
CA ASN A 33 -3.27 8.95 9.60
C ASN A 33 -2.84 7.50 9.34
N THR A 34 -3.80 6.56 9.19
CA THR A 34 -3.47 5.16 8.91
C THR A 34 -3.22 4.97 7.42
N VAL A 35 -1.98 4.58 7.06
CA VAL A 35 -1.59 4.37 5.66
C VAL A 35 -2.42 3.26 5.02
N GLY A 36 -2.98 3.56 3.85
CA GLY A 36 -3.82 2.62 3.11
C GLY A 36 -5.23 2.44 3.64
N PHE A 37 -5.64 3.18 4.68
CA PHE A 37 -7.00 3.14 5.18
C PHE A 37 -8.00 3.62 4.11
N LYS A 38 -9.15 2.98 4.08
CA LYS A 38 -10.28 3.36 3.21
C LYS A 38 -11.48 3.71 4.08
N SER A 39 -11.93 4.95 3.96
CA SER A 39 -13.08 5.46 4.70
C SER A 39 -14.34 4.64 4.41
N SER A 40 -15.23 4.63 5.37
CA SER A 40 -16.52 3.99 5.27
C SER A 40 -17.62 5.04 5.32
N LYS A 41 -18.66 4.86 4.51
CA LYS A 41 -19.86 5.68 4.51
C LYS A 41 -21.04 4.86 5.02
N ALA A 42 -21.83 5.46 5.91
CA ALA A 42 -23.08 4.87 6.39
C ALA A 42 -24.12 4.86 5.26
N VAL A 43 -24.83 3.74 5.09
CA VAL A 43 -25.96 3.60 4.18
C VAL A 43 -27.17 3.29 5.02
N PHE A 44 -28.19 4.14 4.90
CA PHE A 44 -29.44 4.01 5.64
C PHE A 44 -30.53 3.43 4.72
N SER A 45 -31.44 2.71 5.34
CA SER A 45 -32.72 2.31 4.75
C SER A 45 -33.86 2.71 5.65
N ASP A 46 -35.03 2.98 5.05
CA ASP A 46 -36.27 3.14 5.79
C ASP A 46 -36.79 1.77 6.27
N LEU A 47 -37.51 1.79 7.37
CA LEU A 47 -38.31 0.66 7.83
C LEU A 47 -39.65 0.70 7.11
N PHE A 48 -40.13 -0.47 6.65
CA PHE A 48 -41.37 -0.57 5.91
C PHE A 48 -42.52 0.20 6.57
N SER A 49 -43.09 1.14 5.83
CA SER A 49 -44.23 1.93 6.28
C SER A 49 -45.49 1.07 6.36
N THR A 50 -46.31 1.33 7.40
CA THR A 50 -47.62 0.72 7.50
C THR A 50 -48.67 1.59 6.83
N VAL A 51 -49.51 0.95 6.01
CA VAL A 51 -50.67 1.60 5.37
C VAL A 51 -51.82 1.47 6.33
N LEU A 52 -52.32 2.60 6.82
CA LEU A 52 -53.55 2.69 7.60
C LEU A 52 -54.67 3.08 6.62
N ALA A 53 -55.56 2.12 6.35
CA ALA A 53 -56.78 2.38 5.60
C ALA A 53 -57.89 2.84 6.57
N ASN A 54 -58.39 4.05 6.40
CA ASN A 54 -59.54 4.57 7.11
C ASN A 54 -60.56 5.07 6.11
N GLY A 55 -61.47 4.18 5.72
CA GLY A 55 -62.48 4.47 4.70
C GLY A 55 -61.85 4.65 3.30
N SER A 56 -62.15 5.75 2.65
CA SER A 56 -61.66 6.07 1.28
C SER A 56 -60.26 6.74 1.22
N THR A 57 -59.60 6.94 2.38
CA THR A 57 -58.26 7.57 2.46
C THR A 57 -57.26 6.60 3.01
N THR A 58 -56.17 6.37 2.25
CA THR A 58 -55.00 5.63 2.68
C THR A 58 -53.96 6.59 3.20
N ARG A 59 -53.51 6.41 4.45
CA ARG A 59 -52.37 7.15 5.03
C ARG A 59 -51.19 6.20 5.22
N GLN A 60 -50.08 6.55 4.64
CA GLN A 60 -48.82 5.83 4.84
C GLN A 60 -48.06 6.47 6.02
N LEU A 61 -47.75 5.70 7.01
CA LEU A 61 -47.01 6.13 8.20
C LEU A 61 -45.62 5.46 8.16
N GLY A 62 -44.56 6.27 8.06
CA GLY A 62 -43.17 5.77 8.17
C GLY A 62 -42.87 5.21 9.57
N ARG A 63 -42.00 4.23 9.67
CA ARG A 63 -41.60 3.56 10.91
C ARG A 63 -40.19 3.84 11.36
N GLY A 64 -39.53 4.84 10.73
CA GLY A 64 -38.17 5.24 11.05
C GLY A 64 -37.14 4.72 10.07
N SER A 65 -35.88 4.78 10.43
CA SER A 65 -34.74 4.38 9.64
C SER A 65 -33.80 3.45 10.43
N GLN A 66 -33.03 2.67 9.70
CA GLN A 66 -31.97 1.83 10.26
C GLN A 66 -30.71 1.95 9.41
N LEU A 67 -29.56 1.67 10.00
CA LEU A 67 -28.31 1.47 9.26
C LEU A 67 -28.39 0.14 8.50
N SER A 68 -28.38 0.21 7.17
CA SER A 68 -28.43 -0.97 6.29
C SER A 68 -27.06 -1.60 6.09
N GLY A 69 -26.00 -0.80 6.21
CA GLY A 69 -24.63 -1.28 6.06
C GLY A 69 -23.63 -0.14 5.89
N THR A 70 -22.39 -0.51 5.61
CA THR A 70 -21.32 0.43 5.33
C THR A 70 -20.77 0.20 3.94
N LEU A 71 -20.50 1.28 3.22
CA LEU A 71 -19.86 1.24 1.91
C LEU A 71 -18.43 1.76 2.05
N LYS A 72 -17.44 0.97 1.63
CA LYS A 72 -16.04 1.40 1.57
C LYS A 72 -15.82 2.31 0.38
N GLU A 73 -15.12 3.42 0.59
CA GLU A 73 -14.77 4.38 -0.43
C GLU A 73 -13.30 4.18 -0.85
N PHE A 74 -13.10 3.80 -2.12
CA PHE A 74 -11.78 3.46 -2.66
C PHE A 74 -11.11 4.61 -3.42
N SER A 75 -11.47 5.85 -3.11
CA SER A 75 -10.81 7.02 -3.69
C SER A 75 -9.30 7.02 -3.38
N GLN A 76 -8.51 7.59 -4.32
CA GLN A 76 -7.07 7.74 -4.14
C GLN A 76 -6.79 8.84 -3.12
N GLY A 77 -5.96 8.52 -2.11
CA GLY A 77 -5.44 9.48 -1.15
C GLY A 77 -4.22 10.23 -1.69
N ALA A 78 -3.74 11.21 -0.91
CA ALA A 78 -2.50 11.89 -1.20
C ALA A 78 -1.29 10.95 -1.02
N PHE A 79 -0.27 11.15 -1.86
CA PHE A 79 1.02 10.47 -1.70
C PHE A 79 1.87 11.25 -0.71
N GLU A 80 2.52 10.53 0.18
CA GLU A 80 3.46 11.07 1.14
C GLU A 80 4.86 10.53 0.85
N ALA A 81 5.86 11.40 0.88
CA ALA A 81 7.24 10.99 0.67
C ALA A 81 7.80 10.31 1.92
N SER A 82 8.44 9.16 1.74
CA SER A 82 9.12 8.42 2.81
C SER A 82 10.63 8.38 2.56
N SER A 83 11.41 8.29 3.63
CA SER A 83 12.86 8.06 3.58
C SER A 83 13.24 6.58 3.51
N ASN A 84 12.28 5.68 3.68
CA ASN A 84 12.52 4.23 3.59
C ASN A 84 12.41 3.77 2.14
N SER A 85 13.46 3.15 1.62
CA SER A 85 13.54 2.69 0.22
C SER A 85 12.58 1.55 -0.14
N LEU A 86 12.00 0.88 0.87
CA LEU A 86 11.05 -0.20 0.67
C LEU A 86 9.58 0.24 0.75
N ASP A 87 9.33 1.52 1.09
CA ASP A 87 7.97 2.03 1.09
C ASP A 87 7.49 2.25 -0.34
N MET A 88 6.34 1.70 -0.64
CA MET A 88 5.73 1.74 -1.97
C MET A 88 4.30 2.24 -1.89
N ALA A 89 3.88 3.01 -2.88
CA ALA A 89 2.50 3.44 -3.02
C ALA A 89 1.96 3.01 -4.38
N LEU A 90 0.68 2.62 -4.41
CA LEU A 90 -0.03 2.27 -5.65
C LEU A 90 -0.78 3.49 -6.16
N ASP A 91 -0.50 3.89 -7.39
CA ASP A 91 -1.31 4.86 -8.12
C ASP A 91 -2.43 4.14 -8.88
N GLY A 92 -3.65 4.64 -8.76
CA GLY A 92 -4.83 4.05 -9.37
C GLY A 92 -5.42 2.87 -8.59
N SER A 93 -6.10 1.95 -9.30
CA SER A 93 -6.77 0.79 -8.72
C SER A 93 -5.84 -0.41 -8.58
N GLY A 94 -5.93 -1.13 -7.46
CA GLY A 94 -5.13 -2.33 -7.20
C GLY A 94 -4.83 -2.50 -5.71
N PHE A 95 -4.18 -3.59 -5.34
CA PHE A 95 -3.78 -3.92 -3.98
C PHE A 95 -2.44 -4.64 -4.00
N PHE A 96 -1.66 -4.48 -2.96
CA PHE A 96 -0.57 -5.38 -2.66
C PHE A 96 -1.14 -6.71 -2.19
N VAL A 97 -0.56 -7.79 -2.69
CA VAL A 97 -0.88 -9.14 -2.23
C VAL A 97 0.12 -9.52 -1.16
N VAL A 98 -0.36 -9.88 0.01
CA VAL A 98 0.46 -10.31 1.14
C VAL A 98 -0.01 -11.66 1.65
N ASN A 99 0.89 -12.47 2.19
CA ASN A 99 0.58 -13.80 2.68
C ASN A 99 1.00 -13.93 4.15
N ASN A 100 0.09 -14.44 4.97
CA ASN A 100 0.33 -14.68 6.40
C ASN A 100 0.62 -16.16 6.73
N GLY A 101 0.83 -17.02 5.70
CA GLY A 101 0.98 -18.47 5.85
C GLY A 101 -0.33 -19.25 5.82
N GLN A 102 -1.48 -18.59 5.92
CA GLN A 102 -2.82 -19.21 5.84
C GLN A 102 -3.55 -18.86 4.54
N GLY A 103 -3.03 -17.88 3.78
CA GLY A 103 -3.62 -17.47 2.51
C GLY A 103 -3.24 -16.06 2.11
N ASN A 104 -3.64 -15.69 0.90
CA ASN A 104 -3.40 -14.37 0.35
C ASN A 104 -4.39 -13.36 0.92
N GLN A 105 -3.87 -12.22 1.33
CA GLN A 105 -4.62 -11.05 1.78
C GLN A 105 -4.25 -9.86 0.90
N TYR A 106 -5.12 -8.85 0.88
CA TYR A 106 -4.96 -7.68 0.04
C TYR A 106 -4.87 -6.42 0.90
N THR A 107 -3.84 -5.60 0.67
CA THR A 107 -3.64 -4.36 1.42
C THR A 107 -3.28 -3.20 0.50
N ARG A 108 -3.58 -1.98 0.93
CA ARG A 108 -3.10 -0.74 0.31
C ARG A 108 -1.95 -0.11 1.11
N ALA A 109 -1.70 -0.61 2.32
CA ALA A 109 -0.54 -0.17 3.09
C ALA A 109 0.74 -0.66 2.42
N GLY A 110 1.59 0.28 2.02
CA GLY A 110 2.83 0.01 1.30
C GLY A 110 4.08 0.18 2.16
N GLN A 111 3.95 0.13 3.48
CA GLN A 111 5.08 0.18 4.40
C GLN A 111 5.67 -1.22 4.56
N PHE A 112 6.81 -1.44 3.92
CA PHE A 112 7.48 -2.73 3.93
C PHE A 112 8.84 -2.66 4.59
N ARG A 113 9.30 -3.81 5.08
CA ARG A 113 10.63 -4.00 5.66
C ARG A 113 11.19 -5.36 5.25
N LEU A 114 12.50 -5.52 5.32
CA LEU A 114 13.14 -6.82 5.19
C LEU A 114 13.11 -7.55 6.54
N ASN A 115 12.88 -8.84 6.48
CA ASN A 115 13.11 -9.73 7.63
C ASN A 115 14.55 -10.28 7.59
N ASP A 116 14.93 -11.05 8.63
CA ASP A 116 16.27 -11.65 8.77
C ASP A 116 16.61 -12.63 7.64
N ASN A 117 15.62 -13.15 6.93
CA ASN A 117 15.77 -14.06 5.80
C ASN A 117 15.82 -13.33 4.44
N GLY A 118 15.75 -11.98 4.43
CA GLY A 118 15.73 -11.19 3.20
C GLY A 118 14.38 -11.11 2.50
N LEU A 119 13.31 -11.62 3.10
CA LEU A 119 11.95 -11.51 2.55
C LEU A 119 11.35 -10.15 2.85
N VAL A 120 10.67 -9.58 1.87
CA VAL A 120 9.91 -8.33 2.04
C VAL A 120 8.62 -8.63 2.78
N GLN A 121 8.39 -7.95 3.89
CA GLN A 121 7.21 -8.14 4.73
C GLN A 121 6.60 -6.81 5.18
N THR A 122 5.32 -6.84 5.52
CA THR A 122 4.62 -5.73 6.17
C THR A 122 5.09 -5.54 7.62
N VAL A 123 4.74 -4.43 8.23
CA VAL A 123 4.99 -4.18 9.66
C VAL A 123 4.35 -5.25 10.55
N THR A 124 3.25 -5.85 10.10
CA THR A 124 2.52 -6.93 10.79
C THR A 124 3.11 -8.33 10.55
N GLY A 125 4.20 -8.46 9.76
CA GLY A 125 4.89 -9.73 9.52
C GLY A 125 4.37 -10.58 8.37
N GLN A 126 3.45 -10.05 7.56
CA GLN A 126 2.95 -10.74 6.37
C GLN A 126 3.93 -10.54 5.21
N THR A 127 4.27 -11.59 4.48
CA THR A 127 5.21 -11.54 3.35
C THR A 127 4.54 -10.97 2.10
N LEU A 128 5.22 -10.03 1.44
CA LEU A 128 4.76 -9.48 0.17
C LEU A 128 4.91 -10.53 -0.94
N GLN A 129 3.87 -10.67 -1.74
CA GLN A 129 3.82 -11.63 -2.84
C GLN A 129 3.99 -10.89 -4.18
N GLY A 130 4.69 -11.52 -5.10
CA GLY A 130 4.89 -10.99 -6.44
C GLY A 130 5.22 -12.05 -7.45
N GLN A 131 5.31 -11.65 -8.71
CA GLN A 131 5.74 -12.49 -9.81
C GLN A 131 7.19 -12.15 -10.17
N ARG A 132 8.04 -13.17 -10.26
CA ARG A 132 9.43 -12.99 -10.68
C ARG A 132 9.50 -12.73 -12.18
N VAL A 133 10.32 -11.77 -12.57
CA VAL A 133 10.65 -11.51 -13.98
C VAL A 133 12.06 -12.04 -14.25
N THR A 134 12.19 -12.98 -15.18
CA THR A 134 13.48 -13.54 -15.58
C THR A 134 13.62 -13.34 -17.09
N ASN A 135 14.67 -12.68 -17.53
CA ASN A 135 14.94 -12.39 -18.95
C ASN A 135 13.75 -11.74 -19.68
N GLY A 136 13.03 -10.82 -19.01
CA GLY A 136 11.86 -10.14 -19.57
C GLY A 136 10.57 -10.96 -19.59
N THR A 137 10.60 -12.22 -19.13
CA THR A 137 9.41 -13.08 -19.04
C THR A 137 8.91 -13.09 -17.59
N VAL A 138 7.62 -12.75 -17.42
CA VAL A 138 6.95 -12.78 -16.10
C VAL A 138 6.56 -14.21 -15.77
N SER A 139 6.95 -14.70 -14.59
CA SER A 139 6.52 -16.00 -14.08
C SER A 139 5.00 -16.01 -13.86
N SER A 140 4.36 -17.13 -14.16
CA SER A 140 2.94 -17.33 -13.85
C SER A 140 2.68 -17.64 -12.36
N THR A 141 3.71 -17.98 -11.61
CA THR A 141 3.61 -18.27 -10.17
C THR A 141 3.80 -17.01 -9.35
N VAL A 142 2.95 -16.84 -8.34
CA VAL A 142 3.07 -15.77 -7.34
C VAL A 142 3.80 -16.38 -6.14
N GLU A 143 4.92 -15.76 -5.77
CA GLU A 143 5.79 -16.22 -4.67
C GLU A 143 6.21 -15.04 -3.80
N SER A 144 6.77 -15.33 -2.61
CA SER A 144 7.26 -14.29 -1.70
C SER A 144 8.46 -13.57 -2.32
N ILE A 145 8.47 -12.25 -2.23
CA ILE A 145 9.56 -11.43 -2.75
C ILE A 145 10.77 -11.57 -1.82
N ASP A 146 11.82 -12.19 -2.35
CA ASP A 146 13.10 -12.41 -1.66
C ASP A 146 14.17 -11.49 -2.27
N LEU A 147 14.79 -10.67 -1.44
CA LEU A 147 15.89 -9.78 -1.80
C LEU A 147 17.25 -10.24 -1.23
N ALA A 148 17.32 -11.35 -0.52
CA ALA A 148 18.56 -11.83 0.12
C ALA A 148 19.68 -12.14 -0.88
N GLY A 149 19.32 -12.50 -2.12
CA GLY A 149 20.28 -12.85 -3.17
C GLY A 149 20.43 -11.81 -4.28
N VAL A 150 19.79 -10.65 -4.15
CA VAL A 150 19.85 -9.61 -5.18
C VAL A 150 21.15 -8.82 -5.02
N GLN A 151 22.20 -9.34 -5.68
CA GLN A 151 23.45 -8.61 -5.86
C GLN A 151 23.51 -8.08 -7.31
N SER A 152 24.01 -6.86 -7.48
CA SER A 152 24.35 -6.37 -8.81
C SER A 152 25.38 -7.32 -9.42
N SER A 153 25.08 -7.87 -10.59
CA SER A 153 26.06 -8.67 -11.32
C SER A 153 27.29 -7.82 -11.56
N PRO A 154 28.48 -8.20 -11.06
CA PRO A 154 29.66 -7.41 -11.28
C PRO A 154 30.01 -7.41 -12.76
N GLU A 155 30.36 -6.24 -13.27
CA GLU A 155 30.82 -6.07 -14.66
C GLU A 155 32.29 -5.70 -14.65
N ALA A 156 33.08 -6.44 -15.42
CA ALA A 156 34.50 -6.16 -15.54
C ALA A 156 34.74 -4.84 -16.28
N THR A 157 35.72 -4.06 -15.84
CA THR A 157 36.12 -2.85 -16.55
C THR A 157 36.73 -3.22 -17.92
N THR A 158 36.08 -2.84 -19.00
CA THR A 158 36.50 -3.16 -20.38
C THR A 158 37.32 -2.03 -21.02
N SER A 159 37.12 -0.81 -20.54
CA SER A 159 37.85 0.36 -21.04
C SER A 159 37.99 1.43 -19.98
N PHE A 160 39.08 2.16 -19.99
CA PHE A 160 39.25 3.39 -19.24
C PHE A 160 39.96 4.45 -20.05
N THR A 161 39.73 5.70 -19.76
CA THR A 161 40.41 6.83 -20.42
C THR A 161 41.27 7.55 -19.39
N LEU A 162 42.56 7.64 -19.64
CA LEU A 162 43.50 8.37 -18.80
C LEU A 162 43.87 9.69 -19.48
N GLY A 163 43.55 10.80 -18.83
CA GLY A 163 44.07 12.12 -19.24
C GLY A 163 45.20 12.53 -18.27
N ALA A 164 46.37 12.71 -18.80
CA ALA A 164 47.53 13.15 -18.01
C ALA A 164 48.30 14.28 -18.73
N ASN A 165 48.71 15.27 -17.94
CA ASN A 165 49.68 16.27 -18.36
C ASN A 165 51.07 15.84 -17.90
N LEU A 166 51.98 15.63 -18.83
CA LEU A 166 53.35 15.29 -18.50
C LEU A 166 54.22 16.57 -18.51
N ASP A 167 55.17 16.62 -17.58
CA ASP A 167 56.13 17.73 -17.54
C ASP A 167 57.15 17.60 -18.70
N ALA A 168 57.11 18.59 -19.59
CA ALA A 168 57.99 18.63 -20.78
C ALA A 168 59.47 18.82 -20.42
N SER A 169 59.77 19.21 -19.19
CA SER A 169 61.14 19.42 -18.68
C SER A 169 61.74 18.18 -17.99
N SER A 170 60.93 17.10 -17.80
CA SER A 170 61.38 15.91 -17.16
C SER A 170 62.31 15.08 -18.01
N SER A 171 63.27 14.39 -17.38
CA SER A 171 64.22 13.52 -18.07
C SER A 171 63.51 12.35 -18.73
N ALA A 172 64.03 11.89 -19.89
CA ALA A 172 63.47 10.76 -20.66
C ALA A 172 63.45 9.43 -19.87
N THR A 173 64.07 9.37 -18.69
CA THR A 173 64.10 8.21 -17.80
C THR A 173 63.11 8.31 -16.68
N THR A 174 62.35 9.40 -16.57
CA THR A 174 61.34 9.60 -15.51
C THR A 174 60.08 8.81 -15.84
N THR A 175 59.73 7.89 -14.96
CA THR A 175 58.47 7.12 -15.09
C THR A 175 57.35 7.82 -14.36
N PHE A 176 56.20 7.94 -15.00
CA PHE A 176 54.96 8.44 -14.40
C PHE A 176 54.06 7.27 -14.03
N ASN A 177 53.77 7.13 -12.77
CA ASN A 177 52.86 6.11 -12.25
C ASN A 177 51.56 6.77 -11.84
N SER A 178 50.45 6.34 -12.44
CA SER A 178 49.09 6.74 -12.07
C SER A 178 48.30 5.50 -11.71
N PRO A 179 48.01 5.27 -10.45
CA PRO A 179 47.21 4.13 -10.04
C PRO A 179 45.75 4.29 -10.52
N VAL A 180 45.26 3.30 -11.25
CA VAL A 180 43.88 3.25 -11.74
C VAL A 180 43.17 2.09 -11.11
N SER A 181 42.00 2.35 -10.53
CA SER A 181 41.13 1.30 -9.96
C SER A 181 40.29 0.68 -11.07
N ILE A 182 40.48 -0.59 -11.30
CA ILE A 182 39.68 -1.40 -12.23
C ILE A 182 39.00 -2.54 -11.50
N TYR A 183 37.92 -3.06 -12.04
CA TYR A 183 37.16 -4.15 -11.47
C TYR A 183 37.26 -5.40 -12.34
N ASN A 184 37.48 -6.55 -11.73
CA ASN A 184 37.49 -7.82 -12.44
C ASN A 184 36.05 -8.35 -12.64
N SER A 185 35.91 -9.48 -13.34
CA SER A 185 34.60 -10.13 -13.59
C SER A 185 33.85 -10.59 -12.33
N VAL A 186 34.51 -10.60 -11.18
CA VAL A 186 33.94 -10.97 -9.87
C VAL A 186 33.64 -9.72 -9.02
N GLY A 187 33.85 -8.51 -9.56
CA GLY A 187 33.61 -7.24 -8.85
C GLY A 187 34.72 -6.86 -7.86
N THR A 188 35.85 -7.58 -7.86
CA THR A 188 36.96 -7.23 -6.99
C THR A 188 37.74 -6.07 -7.59
N GLN A 189 38.00 -5.04 -6.80
CA GLN A 189 38.83 -3.91 -7.19
C GLN A 189 40.28 -4.35 -7.28
N VAL A 190 40.91 -4.06 -8.41
CA VAL A 190 42.32 -4.27 -8.66
C VAL A 190 42.93 -2.92 -9.07
N THR A 191 44.07 -2.57 -8.46
CA THR A 191 44.80 -1.36 -8.83
C THR A 191 45.86 -1.70 -9.87
N ALA A 192 45.73 -1.13 -11.04
CA ALA A 192 46.77 -1.16 -12.07
C ALA A 192 47.65 0.09 -11.95
N SER A 193 48.96 -0.05 -12.07
CA SER A 193 49.92 1.04 -11.99
C SER A 193 50.91 0.96 -13.16
#